data_fa4443f1c2db2c339232546165a1b2fe
#
_entry.id   fa4443f1c2db2c339232546165a1b2fe
#
_cell.length_a   1.000
_cell.length_b   1.000
_cell.length_c   1.000
_cell.angle_alpha   90.00
_cell.angle_beta   90.00
_cell.angle_gamma   90.00
#
_symmetry.space_group_name_H-M   'P 1'
#
loop_
_entity.id
_entity.type
_entity.pdbx_description
1 polymer ?
#
loop_
_entity_poly.entity_id
_entity_poly.type
_entity_poly.pdbx_seq_one_letter_code
_entity_poly.pdbx_strand_id
1 'polypeptide(L)'
;MSRFAEKYKNEVAPALMSKFGYSSVMQIPKFNKIVINVGCGDAKENSKVIDNVIEEITLISGQKAVPTYAKKSVANFKIREGMKIGAKVTLRGERMYEFMDRLFSFALPRVRDFKGINPNGFDGRGNYAMGVKEQLIFPEIEYDKIDKIRGMDIIIVTTAGTDEEAFELLKLMGMPFRK
;
A
#
# COMPACT_ATOMS: atom_id res chain seq x y z
N MET A 1 18.45 -2.26 10.09
CA MET A 1 17.86 -2.78 8.83
C MET A 1 16.61 -3.54 9.22
N SER A 2 15.48 -3.32 8.55
CA SER A 2 14.21 -4.00 8.91
C SER A 2 14.28 -5.50 8.59
N ARG A 3 13.56 -6.32 9.37
CA ARG A 3 13.46 -7.78 9.19
C ARG A 3 13.11 -8.18 7.74
N PHE A 4 12.21 -7.44 7.08
CA PHE A 4 11.81 -7.70 5.70
C PHE A 4 12.88 -7.32 4.69
N ALA A 5 13.70 -6.31 4.95
CA ALA A 5 14.84 -5.99 4.09
C ALA A 5 15.92 -7.07 4.16
N GLU A 6 16.16 -7.63 5.33
CA GLU A 6 17.07 -8.77 5.51
C GLU A 6 16.53 -10.04 4.84
N LYS A 7 15.26 -10.33 5.02
CA LYS A 7 14.59 -11.45 4.34
C LYS A 7 14.69 -11.35 2.82
N TYR A 8 14.43 -10.15 2.28
CA TYR A 8 14.60 -9.94 0.84
C TYR A 8 16.02 -10.26 0.36
N LYS A 9 17.04 -9.77 1.08
CA LYS A 9 18.44 -9.93 0.70
C LYS A 9 18.93 -11.38 0.79
N ASN A 10 18.56 -12.06 1.88
CA ASN A 10 19.13 -13.36 2.24
C ASN A 10 18.36 -14.55 1.65
N GLU A 11 17.06 -14.41 1.45
CA GLU A 11 16.16 -15.50 1.04
C GLU A 11 15.54 -15.26 -0.32
N VAL A 12 14.88 -14.09 -0.50
CA VAL A 12 14.01 -13.84 -1.66
C VAL A 12 14.83 -13.60 -2.92
N ALA A 13 15.85 -12.76 -2.87
CA ALA A 13 16.66 -12.44 -4.04
C ALA A 13 17.40 -13.66 -4.61
N PRO A 14 18.06 -14.52 -3.81
CA PRO A 14 18.65 -15.77 -4.32
C PRO A 14 17.61 -16.73 -4.91
N ALA A 15 16.44 -16.86 -4.28
CA ALA A 15 15.36 -17.72 -4.76
C ALA A 15 14.84 -17.27 -6.14
N LEU A 16 14.62 -15.96 -6.31
CA LEU A 16 14.21 -15.39 -7.60
C LEU A 16 15.27 -15.58 -8.68
N MET A 17 16.54 -15.38 -8.33
CA MET A 17 17.65 -15.59 -9.26
C MET A 17 17.70 -17.03 -9.77
N SER A 18 17.52 -18.00 -8.87
CA SER A 18 17.46 -19.42 -9.22
C SER A 18 16.25 -19.78 -10.06
N LYS A 19 15.09 -19.21 -9.74
CA LYS A 19 13.81 -19.53 -10.41
C LYS A 19 13.73 -18.99 -11.83
N PHE A 20 14.14 -17.75 -12.05
CA PHE A 20 14.01 -17.05 -13.33
C PHE A 20 15.31 -17.03 -14.15
N GLY A 21 16.43 -17.50 -13.60
CA GLY A 21 17.70 -17.64 -14.32
C GLY A 21 18.33 -16.29 -14.73
N TYR A 22 18.23 -15.25 -13.91
CA TYR A 22 18.81 -13.95 -14.23
C TYR A 22 20.32 -14.02 -14.38
N SER A 23 20.86 -13.34 -15.39
CA SER A 23 22.31 -13.29 -15.65
C SER A 23 23.07 -12.33 -14.72
N SER A 24 22.35 -11.40 -14.09
CA SER A 24 22.92 -10.41 -13.17
C SER A 24 22.05 -10.18 -11.96
N VAL A 25 22.64 -9.96 -10.81
CA VAL A 25 21.97 -9.59 -9.55
C VAL A 25 21.15 -8.30 -9.70
N MET A 26 21.53 -7.41 -10.62
CA MET A 26 20.82 -6.16 -10.89
C MET A 26 19.47 -6.35 -11.60
N GLN A 27 19.26 -7.50 -12.23
CA GLN A 27 18.00 -7.83 -12.92
C GLN A 27 16.92 -8.35 -11.96
N ILE A 28 17.31 -8.79 -10.76
CA ILE A 28 16.40 -9.34 -9.77
C ILE A 28 15.34 -8.28 -9.42
N PRO A 29 14.04 -8.63 -9.49
CA PRO A 29 12.95 -7.73 -9.09
C PRO A 29 13.10 -7.27 -7.64
N LYS A 30 12.92 -5.98 -7.40
CA LYS A 30 12.95 -5.37 -6.07
C LYS A 30 11.80 -4.41 -5.87
N PHE A 31 11.48 -4.12 -4.62
CA PHE A 31 10.49 -3.11 -4.28
C PHE A 31 11.06 -1.71 -4.52
N ASN A 32 10.29 -0.86 -5.19
CA ASN A 32 10.65 0.53 -5.47
C ASN A 32 9.99 1.48 -4.47
N LYS A 33 8.67 1.36 -4.29
CA LYS A 33 7.87 2.19 -3.38
C LYS A 33 6.54 1.51 -3.04
N ILE A 34 5.93 1.95 -1.94
CA ILE A 34 4.54 1.68 -1.63
C ILE A 34 3.80 3.01 -1.56
N VAL A 35 2.66 3.09 -2.21
CA VAL A 35 1.77 4.25 -2.16
C VAL A 35 0.50 3.86 -1.45
N ILE A 36 0.16 4.62 -0.40
CA ILE A 36 -1.12 4.50 0.30
C ILE A 36 -1.94 5.72 -0.06
N ASN A 37 -3.15 5.50 -0.53
CA ASN A 37 -4.08 6.56 -0.92
C ASN A 37 -5.44 6.37 -0.26
N VAL A 38 -6.01 7.46 0.23
CA VAL A 38 -7.38 7.49 0.76
C VAL A 38 -8.15 8.59 0.05
N GLY A 39 -9.23 8.21 -0.60
CA GLY A 39 -10.16 9.15 -1.22
C GLY A 39 -11.24 9.61 -0.23
N CYS A 40 -11.40 10.91 -0.06
CA CYS A 40 -12.35 11.53 0.87
C CYS A 40 -13.43 12.30 0.11
N GLY A 41 -14.48 11.62 -0.33
CA GLY A 41 -15.62 12.25 -0.98
C GLY A 41 -16.38 13.23 -0.08
N ASP A 42 -16.32 13.03 1.22
CA ASP A 42 -16.99 13.83 2.28
C ASP A 42 -16.27 15.18 2.52
N ALA A 43 -15.04 15.31 2.08
CA ALA A 43 -14.20 16.50 2.30
C ALA A 43 -14.74 17.78 1.64
N LYS A 44 -15.61 17.64 0.66
CA LYS A 44 -16.31 18.77 0.01
C LYS A 44 -17.27 19.52 0.94
N GLU A 45 -17.77 18.86 1.97
CA GLU A 45 -18.66 19.45 2.98
C GLU A 45 -17.90 19.92 4.22
N ASN A 46 -16.85 19.18 4.60
CA ASN A 46 -16.04 19.47 5.78
C ASN A 46 -14.56 19.22 5.50
N SER A 47 -13.78 20.29 5.37
CA SER A 47 -12.33 20.21 5.12
C SER A 47 -11.53 19.59 6.27
N LYS A 48 -12.03 19.61 7.51
CA LYS A 48 -11.37 18.99 8.67
C LYS A 48 -11.25 17.47 8.55
N VAL A 49 -12.13 16.85 7.78
CA VAL A 49 -12.08 15.41 7.49
C VAL A 49 -10.73 15.01 6.90
N ILE A 50 -10.16 15.83 6.02
CA ILE A 50 -8.86 15.53 5.42
C ILE A 50 -7.72 15.60 6.42
N ASP A 51 -7.77 16.52 7.34
CA ASP A 51 -6.73 16.68 8.35
C ASP A 51 -6.71 15.43 9.26
N ASN A 52 -7.88 14.92 9.67
CA ASN A 52 -8.00 13.65 10.41
C ASN A 52 -7.44 12.46 9.61
N VAL A 53 -7.80 12.36 8.32
CA VAL A 53 -7.28 11.28 7.44
C VAL A 53 -5.76 11.38 7.26
N ILE A 54 -5.21 12.58 7.18
CA ILE A 54 -3.75 12.78 7.13
C ILE A 54 -3.09 12.28 8.41
N GLU A 55 -3.68 12.54 9.58
CA GLU A 55 -3.18 12.04 10.86
C GLU A 55 -3.25 10.51 10.92
N GLU A 56 -4.38 9.90 10.54
CA GLU A 56 -4.53 8.44 10.50
C GLU A 56 -3.48 7.77 9.58
N ILE A 57 -3.33 8.25 8.34
CA ILE A 57 -2.32 7.72 7.42
C ILE A 57 -0.90 7.95 7.96
N THR A 58 -0.65 9.07 8.63
CA THR A 58 0.64 9.36 9.23
C THR A 58 0.96 8.38 10.36
N LEU A 59 -0.01 8.03 11.20
CA LEU A 59 0.15 7.01 12.24
C LEU A 59 0.43 5.62 11.64
N ILE A 60 -0.35 5.21 10.65
CA ILE A 60 -0.20 3.93 9.97
C ILE A 60 1.16 3.80 9.27
N SER A 61 1.58 4.83 8.56
CA SER A 61 2.77 4.79 7.71
C SER A 61 4.07 5.16 8.42
N GLY A 62 3.99 5.89 9.54
CA GLY A 62 5.15 6.49 10.19
C GLY A 62 5.78 7.65 9.40
N GLN A 63 5.09 8.16 8.37
CA GLN A 63 5.52 9.29 7.55
C GLN A 63 4.35 10.24 7.30
N LYS A 64 4.58 11.55 7.40
CA LYS A 64 3.54 12.56 7.20
C LYS A 64 2.91 12.42 5.80
N ALA A 65 1.60 12.20 5.78
CA ALA A 65 0.81 12.15 4.55
C ALA A 65 0.61 13.56 3.97
N VAL A 66 0.38 13.61 2.66
CA VAL A 66 0.12 14.87 1.94
C VAL A 66 -1.30 14.86 1.36
N PRO A 67 -2.01 16.00 1.40
CA PRO A 67 -3.32 16.09 0.78
C PRO A 67 -3.22 15.96 -0.74
N THR A 68 -4.24 15.39 -1.35
CA THR A 68 -4.41 15.33 -2.80
C THR A 68 -5.48 16.33 -3.23
N TYR A 69 -5.22 17.03 -4.33
CA TYR A 69 -6.06 18.12 -4.84
C TYR A 69 -6.76 17.72 -6.14
N ALA A 70 -7.97 18.23 -6.32
CA ALA A 70 -8.70 18.09 -7.57
C ALA A 70 -7.99 18.86 -8.70
N LYS A 71 -7.75 18.18 -9.83
CA LYS A 71 -7.10 18.76 -11.02
C LYS A 71 -8.08 19.49 -11.94
N LYS A 72 -9.37 19.20 -11.85
CA LYS A 72 -10.44 19.77 -12.67
C LYS A 72 -11.68 20.00 -11.84
N SER A 73 -12.44 21.03 -12.17
CA SER A 73 -13.76 21.27 -11.60
C SER A 73 -14.80 20.33 -12.24
N VAL A 74 -15.61 19.66 -11.41
CA VAL A 74 -16.70 18.78 -11.86
C VAL A 74 -17.97 19.14 -11.12
N ALA A 75 -18.91 19.78 -11.84
CA ALA A 75 -20.15 20.30 -11.25
C ALA A 75 -21.01 19.19 -10.61
N ASN A 76 -21.15 18.04 -11.27
CA ASN A 76 -21.94 16.91 -10.76
C ASN A 76 -21.48 16.40 -9.40
N PHE A 77 -20.19 16.47 -9.12
CA PHE A 77 -19.63 16.07 -7.83
C PHE A 77 -19.42 17.24 -6.88
N LYS A 78 -19.81 18.45 -7.26
CA LYS A 78 -19.60 19.69 -6.47
C LYS A 78 -18.13 19.92 -6.10
N ILE A 79 -17.21 19.53 -6.99
CA ILE A 79 -15.77 19.66 -6.81
C ILE A 79 -15.26 20.82 -7.65
N ARG A 80 -14.44 21.68 -7.05
CA ARG A 80 -13.71 22.75 -7.74
C ARG A 80 -12.23 22.39 -7.82
N GLU A 81 -11.55 22.85 -8.86
CA GLU A 81 -10.12 22.74 -9.00
C GLU A 81 -9.41 23.32 -7.78
N GLY A 82 -8.37 22.62 -7.30
CA GLY A 82 -7.63 22.99 -6.09
C GLY A 82 -8.27 22.57 -4.77
N MET A 83 -9.48 22.00 -4.76
CA MET A 83 -10.06 21.45 -3.53
C MET A 83 -9.31 20.19 -3.08
N LYS A 84 -9.09 20.05 -1.76
CA LYS A 84 -8.56 18.83 -1.16
C LYS A 84 -9.63 17.73 -1.27
N ILE A 85 -9.28 16.59 -1.84
CA ILE A 85 -10.20 15.46 -2.08
C ILE A 85 -9.73 14.13 -1.50
N GLY A 86 -8.56 14.11 -0.89
CA GLY A 86 -7.99 12.90 -0.29
C GLY A 86 -6.62 13.16 0.30
N ALA A 87 -5.98 12.09 0.72
CA ALA A 87 -4.61 12.11 1.22
C ALA A 87 -3.83 10.91 0.70
N LYS A 88 -2.52 11.06 0.53
CA LYS A 88 -1.61 9.99 0.12
C LYS A 88 -0.29 10.07 0.85
N VAL A 89 0.39 8.93 0.93
CA VAL A 89 1.78 8.84 1.35
C VAL A 89 2.54 7.90 0.42
N THR A 90 3.81 8.19 0.18
CA THR A 90 4.71 7.33 -0.61
C THR A 90 5.88 6.91 0.26
N LEU A 91 5.97 5.61 0.51
CA LEU A 91 7.01 4.99 1.33
C LEU A 91 8.11 4.40 0.46
N ARG A 92 9.37 4.59 0.85
CA ARG A 92 10.56 4.03 0.21
C ARG A 92 11.57 3.55 1.25
N GLY A 93 12.51 2.72 0.82
CA GLY A 93 13.61 2.26 1.65
C GLY A 93 13.15 1.53 2.90
N GLU A 94 13.73 1.82 4.04
CA GLU A 94 13.49 1.11 5.30
C GLU A 94 12.03 1.21 5.76
N ARG A 95 11.44 2.41 5.71
CA ARG A 95 10.03 2.63 6.07
C ARG A 95 9.05 1.80 5.22
N MET A 96 9.38 1.60 3.95
CA MET A 96 8.59 0.75 3.06
C MET A 96 8.61 -0.71 3.53
N TYR A 97 9.78 -1.25 3.88
CA TYR A 97 9.89 -2.63 4.38
C TYR A 97 9.23 -2.81 5.74
N GLU A 98 9.34 -1.84 6.64
CA GLU A 98 8.66 -1.86 7.94
C GLU A 98 7.13 -1.83 7.79
N PHE A 99 6.62 -0.98 6.90
CA PHE A 99 5.19 -0.95 6.60
C PHE A 99 4.72 -2.29 5.99
N MET A 100 5.50 -2.87 5.08
CA MET A 100 5.19 -4.16 4.46
C MET A 100 5.14 -5.29 5.49
N ASP A 101 6.07 -5.31 6.43
CA ASP A 101 6.07 -6.29 7.53
C ASP A 101 4.80 -6.16 8.39
N ARG A 102 4.44 -4.96 8.81
CA ARG A 102 3.21 -4.71 9.57
C ARG A 102 1.96 -5.08 8.79
N LEU A 103 1.92 -4.74 7.51
CA LEU A 103 0.80 -5.06 6.63
C LEU A 103 0.60 -6.57 6.53
N PHE A 104 1.64 -7.34 6.21
CA PHE A 104 1.53 -8.78 5.96
C PHE A 104 1.39 -9.59 7.24
N SER A 105 2.11 -9.23 8.31
CA SER A 105 2.16 -10.01 9.55
C SER A 105 1.05 -9.68 10.52
N PHE A 106 0.55 -8.45 10.55
CA PHE A 106 -0.40 -7.98 11.55
C PHE A 106 -1.73 -7.49 10.98
N ALA A 107 -1.70 -6.61 9.96
CA ALA A 107 -2.91 -5.96 9.47
C ALA A 107 -3.80 -6.91 8.67
N LEU A 108 -3.25 -7.61 7.69
CA LEU A 108 -4.02 -8.52 6.83
C LEU A 108 -4.71 -9.65 7.58
N PRO A 109 -4.08 -10.35 8.56
CA PRO A 109 -4.77 -11.38 9.35
C PRO A 109 -5.93 -10.84 10.18
N ARG A 110 -5.98 -9.55 10.47
CA ARG A 110 -7.07 -8.89 11.20
C ARG A 110 -8.27 -8.49 10.33
N VAL A 111 -8.15 -8.61 9.02
CA VAL A 111 -9.27 -8.37 8.10
C VAL A 111 -10.39 -9.36 8.40
N ARG A 112 -11.61 -8.85 8.57
CA ARG A 112 -12.80 -9.67 8.81
C ARG A 112 -13.01 -10.66 7.66
N ASP A 113 -13.24 -11.92 7.98
CA ASP A 113 -13.44 -13.02 7.01
C ASP A 113 -12.30 -13.13 5.97
N PHE A 114 -11.05 -12.96 6.42
CA PHE A 114 -9.89 -13.00 5.54
C PHE A 114 -9.71 -14.38 4.90
N LYS A 115 -9.83 -14.44 3.59
CA LYS A 115 -9.65 -15.67 2.77
C LYS A 115 -8.43 -15.61 1.86
N GLY A 116 -7.52 -14.68 2.12
CA GLY A 116 -6.39 -14.38 1.26
C GLY A 116 -6.65 -13.20 0.30
N ILE A 117 -5.59 -12.66 -0.25
CA ILE A 117 -5.59 -11.52 -1.15
C ILE A 117 -5.80 -12.00 -2.60
N ASN A 118 -6.50 -11.21 -3.38
CA ASN A 118 -6.74 -11.51 -4.79
C ASN A 118 -5.41 -11.54 -5.57
N PRO A 119 -5.07 -12.65 -6.25
CA PRO A 119 -3.85 -12.76 -7.05
C PRO A 119 -3.90 -11.91 -8.34
N ASN A 120 -5.06 -11.43 -8.78
CA ASN A 120 -5.26 -10.72 -10.04
C ASN A 120 -5.17 -9.19 -9.93
N GLY A 121 -4.56 -8.67 -8.86
CA GLY A 121 -4.41 -7.23 -8.64
C GLY A 121 -3.20 -6.59 -9.33
N PHE A 122 -2.60 -7.24 -10.32
CA PHE A 122 -1.46 -6.74 -11.09
C PHE A 122 -1.88 -5.88 -12.28
N ASP A 123 -1.01 -4.97 -12.69
CA ASP A 123 -1.26 -4.00 -13.77
C ASP A 123 -0.69 -4.40 -15.15
N GLY A 124 -0.14 -5.60 -15.29
CA GLY A 124 0.56 -6.07 -16.49
C GLY A 124 2.03 -5.64 -16.57
N ARG A 125 2.54 -4.89 -15.60
CA ARG A 125 3.91 -4.37 -15.54
C ARG A 125 4.61 -4.65 -14.21
N GLY A 126 4.13 -5.65 -13.48
CA GLY A 126 4.71 -6.07 -12.22
C GLY A 126 4.41 -5.18 -11.02
N ASN A 127 3.43 -4.29 -11.08
CA ASN A 127 2.94 -3.55 -9.93
C ASN A 127 1.66 -4.19 -9.40
N TYR A 128 1.46 -4.15 -8.10
CA TYR A 128 0.32 -4.75 -7.44
C TYR A 128 -0.50 -3.70 -6.68
N ALA A 129 -1.82 -3.73 -6.85
CA ALA A 129 -2.75 -2.86 -6.15
C ALA A 129 -3.78 -3.67 -5.37
N MET A 130 -4.04 -3.25 -4.13
CA MET A 130 -5.08 -3.82 -3.27
C MET A 130 -5.86 -2.74 -2.56
N GLY A 131 -7.16 -2.97 -2.40
CA GLY A 131 -8.04 -2.15 -1.57
C GLY A 131 -8.25 -2.77 -0.20
N VAL A 132 -8.14 -1.97 0.84
CA VAL A 132 -8.50 -2.29 2.21
C VAL A 132 -9.78 -1.55 2.53
N LYS A 133 -10.78 -2.23 3.06
CA LYS A 133 -12.11 -1.64 3.34
C LYS A 133 -12.14 -0.78 4.60
N GLU A 134 -11.31 -1.12 5.58
CA GLU A 134 -11.35 -0.53 6.92
C GLU A 134 -9.92 -0.23 7.42
N GLN A 135 -9.67 1.00 7.87
CA GLN A 135 -8.38 1.38 8.47
C GLN A 135 -8.14 0.72 9.84
N LEU A 136 -9.17 0.19 10.46
CA LEU A 136 -9.12 -0.47 11.79
C LEU A 136 -8.32 -1.77 11.83
N ILE A 137 -7.94 -2.31 10.67
CA ILE A 137 -7.04 -3.48 10.61
C ILE A 137 -5.64 -3.14 11.12
N PHE A 138 -5.25 -1.86 11.09
CA PHE A 138 -3.97 -1.42 11.61
C PHE A 138 -4.06 -1.20 13.12
N PRO A 139 -3.17 -1.81 13.91
CA PRO A 139 -3.20 -1.72 15.38
C PRO A 139 -2.91 -0.32 15.91
N GLU A 140 -2.31 0.55 15.08
CA GLU A 140 -2.00 1.94 15.40
C GLU A 140 -3.25 2.83 15.47
N ILE A 141 -4.37 2.38 14.91
CA ILE A 141 -5.64 3.12 14.87
C ILE A 141 -6.55 2.66 15.99
N GLU A 142 -6.91 3.59 16.86
CA GLU A 142 -7.87 3.38 17.94
C GLU A 142 -9.29 3.72 17.45
N TYR A 143 -10.25 2.82 17.71
CA TYR A 143 -11.64 2.98 17.29
C TYR A 143 -12.28 4.28 17.81
N ASP A 144 -11.95 4.68 19.02
CA ASP A 144 -12.56 5.86 19.69
C ASP A 144 -12.06 7.20 19.10
N LYS A 145 -10.99 7.20 18.31
CA LYS A 145 -10.38 8.39 17.73
C LYS A 145 -10.74 8.64 16.26
N ILE A 146 -11.45 7.71 15.63
CA ILE A 146 -11.83 7.84 14.23
C ILE A 146 -13.20 8.48 14.07
N ASP A 147 -13.33 9.38 13.08
CA ASP A 147 -14.63 9.95 12.70
C ASP A 147 -15.52 8.96 11.97
N LYS A 148 -14.93 8.19 11.07
CA LYS A 148 -15.61 7.31 10.15
C LYS A 148 -14.70 6.18 9.67
N ILE A 149 -15.26 5.00 9.48
CA ILE A 149 -14.57 3.89 8.83
C ILE A 149 -14.35 4.24 7.37
N ARG A 150 -13.08 4.23 6.93
CA ARG A 150 -12.67 4.51 5.55
C ARG A 150 -11.79 3.41 5.01
N GLY A 151 -11.97 3.13 3.71
CA GLY A 151 -11.06 2.28 2.98
C GLY A 151 -9.83 3.04 2.50
N MET A 152 -8.83 2.28 2.09
CA MET A 152 -7.62 2.80 1.49
C MET A 152 -7.13 1.89 0.37
N ASP A 153 -6.45 2.48 -0.60
CA ASP A 153 -5.76 1.76 -1.66
C ASP A 153 -4.27 1.69 -1.33
N ILE A 154 -3.72 0.49 -1.39
CA ILE A 154 -2.29 0.22 -1.18
C ILE A 154 -1.71 -0.29 -2.50
N ILE A 155 -0.77 0.45 -3.06
CA ILE A 155 -0.13 0.13 -4.34
C ILE A 155 1.33 -0.18 -4.08
N ILE A 156 1.74 -1.40 -4.41
CA ILE A 156 3.13 -1.87 -4.29
C ILE A 156 3.76 -1.79 -5.68
N VAL A 157 4.74 -0.92 -5.83
CA VAL A 157 5.47 -0.72 -7.09
C VAL A 157 6.78 -1.47 -7.01
N THR A 158 7.01 -2.34 -7.99
CA THR A 158 8.23 -3.15 -8.10
C THR A 158 9.03 -2.75 -9.34
N THR A 159 10.20 -3.34 -9.50
CA THR A 159 11.02 -3.24 -10.71
C THR A 159 10.89 -4.48 -11.60
N ALA A 160 9.93 -5.38 -11.32
CA ALA A 160 9.66 -6.53 -12.14
C ALA A 160 9.23 -6.14 -13.56
N GLY A 161 9.65 -6.90 -14.54
CA GLY A 161 9.22 -6.70 -15.94
C GLY A 161 7.86 -7.34 -16.24
N THR A 162 7.50 -8.38 -15.50
CA THR A 162 6.28 -9.14 -15.68
C THR A 162 5.51 -9.33 -14.36
N ASP A 163 4.22 -9.61 -14.47
CA ASP A 163 3.38 -9.87 -13.30
C ASP A 163 3.75 -11.18 -12.60
N GLU A 164 4.27 -12.16 -13.34
CA GLU A 164 4.74 -13.43 -12.76
C GLU A 164 5.94 -13.24 -11.84
N GLU A 165 6.91 -12.41 -12.24
CA GLU A 165 8.06 -12.06 -11.42
C GLU A 165 7.62 -11.33 -10.15
N ALA A 166 6.70 -10.37 -10.27
CA ALA A 166 6.17 -9.62 -9.15
C ALA A 166 5.33 -10.48 -8.20
N PHE A 167 4.53 -11.39 -8.75
CA PHE A 167 3.75 -12.34 -7.95
C PHE A 167 4.66 -13.23 -7.10
N GLU A 168 5.70 -13.79 -7.71
CA GLU A 168 6.64 -14.64 -6.98
C GLU A 168 7.43 -13.86 -5.94
N LEU A 169 7.84 -12.63 -6.26
CA LEU A 169 8.47 -11.72 -5.31
C LEU A 169 7.59 -11.49 -4.07
N LEU A 170 6.33 -11.14 -4.27
CA LEU A 170 5.38 -10.90 -3.17
C LEU A 170 5.08 -12.17 -2.37
N LYS A 171 4.95 -13.30 -3.05
CA LYS A 171 4.71 -14.61 -2.43
C LYS A 171 5.87 -15.04 -1.53
N LEU A 172 7.11 -14.92 -1.99
CA LEU A 172 8.32 -15.23 -1.21
C LEU A 172 8.48 -14.29 -0.01
N MET A 173 8.06 -13.03 -0.14
CA MET A 173 8.03 -12.10 0.99
C MET A 173 6.99 -12.49 2.05
N GLY A 174 6.03 -13.34 1.72
CA GLY A 174 5.02 -13.83 2.66
C GLY A 174 3.64 -13.17 2.49
N MET A 175 3.36 -12.59 1.33
CA MET A 175 2.03 -12.05 1.03
C MET A 175 1.01 -13.20 0.94
N PRO A 176 -0.09 -13.16 1.72
CA PRO A 176 -1.06 -14.25 1.80
C PRO A 176 -2.05 -14.19 0.63
N PHE A 177 -1.65 -14.67 -0.53
CA PHE A 177 -2.55 -14.80 -1.68
C PHE A 177 -3.60 -15.90 -1.48
N ARG A 178 -4.78 -15.67 -2.02
CA ARG A 178 -5.83 -16.68 -2.08
C ARG A 178 -5.39 -17.83 -3.02
N LYS A 179 -5.61 -19.06 -2.56
CA LYS A 179 -5.40 -20.27 -3.36
C LYS A 179 -6.48 -20.43 -4.41
#